data_3800cd34543a227a8e079f417776faf7
#
_entry.id   3800cd34543a227a8e079f417776faf7
#
_cell.length_a   1.000
_cell.length_b   1.000
_cell.length_c   1.000
_cell.angle_alpha   90.00
_cell.angle_beta   90.00
_cell.angle_gamma   90.00
#
_symmetry.space_group_name_H-M   'P 1'
#
loop_
_entity.id
_entity.type
_entity.pdbx_description
1 polymer ?
#
loop_
_entity_poly.entity_id
_entity_poly.type
_entity_poly.pdbx_seq_one_letter_code
_entity_poly.pdbx_strand_id
1 'polypeptide(L)'
;MSNERTGLYEGMFLFPQSATANLQAAVNHLKMLLDKAGASIITMKKWDERRLAYEVSGNKRGVYFLVYFNAPTQVISDLERRCNQSEELLRMMVTKAEHLPQELIDANDGSADLATEIKLRESQSVEGTSEKAAAISRKEDEDAKTTPSEEVSEEPAEETA
;
A
#
# COMPACT_ATOMS: atom_id res chain seq x y z
N MET A 1 -25.79 -5.96 -32.43
CA MET A 1 -24.55 -6.54 -31.92
C MET A 1 -23.50 -5.42 -31.88
N SER A 2 -23.25 -4.92 -30.71
CA SER A 2 -22.25 -3.86 -30.52
C SER A 2 -20.89 -4.44 -30.84
N ASN A 3 -20.25 -3.96 -31.89
CA ASN A 3 -18.89 -4.31 -32.26
C ASN A 3 -17.96 -3.63 -31.22
N GLU A 4 -17.85 -4.22 -30.04
CA GLU A 4 -16.98 -3.71 -28.98
C GLU A 4 -15.53 -3.93 -29.40
N ARG A 5 -14.90 -2.87 -29.89
CA ARG A 5 -13.47 -2.89 -30.15
C ARG A 5 -12.72 -3.04 -28.84
N THR A 6 -12.17 -4.22 -28.62
CA THR A 6 -11.21 -4.46 -27.54
C THR A 6 -9.84 -4.00 -28.00
N GLY A 7 -9.20 -3.16 -27.21
CA GLY A 7 -7.84 -2.66 -27.46
C GLY A 7 -6.90 -3.10 -26.36
N LEU A 8 -5.61 -3.10 -26.66
CA LEU A 8 -4.53 -3.29 -25.71
C LEU A 8 -4.12 -1.93 -25.13
N TYR A 9 -4.06 -1.86 -23.82
CA TYR A 9 -3.73 -0.65 -23.07
C TYR A 9 -2.58 -0.87 -22.09
N GLU A 10 -1.80 0.19 -21.89
CA GLU A 10 -0.84 0.32 -20.83
C GLU A 10 -1.41 1.29 -19.80
N GLY A 11 -1.53 0.86 -18.56
CA GLY A 11 -1.96 1.68 -17.44
C GLY A 11 -0.83 1.89 -16.44
N MET A 12 -0.58 3.15 -16.10
CA MET A 12 0.31 3.51 -14.99
C MET A 12 -0.52 4.07 -13.85
N PHE A 13 -0.39 3.47 -12.68
CA PHE A 13 -1.18 3.78 -11.49
C PHE A 13 -0.26 4.22 -10.37
N LEU A 14 -0.55 5.39 -9.79
CA LEU A 14 0.23 5.98 -8.70
C LEU A 14 -0.54 5.84 -7.39
N PHE A 15 0.05 5.12 -6.45
CA PHE A 15 -0.41 4.99 -5.08
C PHE A 15 0.44 5.82 -4.12
N PRO A 16 -0.09 6.26 -2.96
CA PRO A 16 0.71 6.89 -1.92
C PRO A 16 1.76 5.92 -1.36
N GLN A 17 2.84 6.44 -0.80
CA GLN A 17 3.88 5.59 -0.19
C GLN A 17 3.31 4.73 0.95
N SER A 18 2.29 5.16 1.65
CA SER A 18 1.60 4.37 2.68
C SER A 18 1.06 3.03 2.17
N ALA A 19 0.77 2.92 0.87
CA ALA A 19 0.35 1.66 0.25
C ALA A 19 1.44 0.57 0.29
N THR A 20 2.72 0.94 0.51
CA THR A 20 3.81 -0.03 0.66
C THR A 20 3.73 -0.82 1.96
N ALA A 21 3.05 -0.29 2.98
CA ALA A 21 2.83 -0.99 4.24
C ALA A 21 1.91 -2.21 4.06
N ASN A 22 0.97 -2.13 3.12
CA ASN A 22 0.11 -3.24 2.72
C ASN A 22 0.03 -3.33 1.19
N LEU A 23 1.11 -3.79 0.59
CA LEU A 23 1.26 -3.88 -0.86
C LEU A 23 0.23 -4.81 -1.49
N GLN A 24 -0.15 -5.89 -0.78
CA GLN A 24 -1.19 -6.82 -1.23
C GLN A 24 -2.56 -6.13 -1.35
N ALA A 25 -2.93 -5.27 -0.40
CA ALA A 25 -4.19 -4.52 -0.46
C ALA A 25 -4.21 -3.57 -1.67
N ALA A 26 -3.10 -2.86 -1.94
CA ALA A 26 -2.99 -1.98 -3.11
C ALA A 26 -3.14 -2.75 -4.42
N VAL A 27 -2.49 -3.91 -4.54
CA VAL A 27 -2.62 -4.80 -5.72
C VAL A 27 -4.04 -5.32 -5.88
N ASN A 28 -4.68 -5.75 -4.79
CA ASN A 28 -6.06 -6.23 -4.82
C ASN A 28 -7.04 -5.11 -5.21
N HIS A 29 -6.84 -3.91 -4.68
CA HIS A 29 -7.65 -2.75 -5.04
C HIS A 29 -7.53 -2.42 -6.54
N LEU A 30 -6.31 -2.43 -7.08
CA LEU A 30 -6.07 -2.19 -8.49
C LEU A 30 -6.72 -3.27 -9.38
N LYS A 31 -6.58 -4.54 -9.01
CA LYS A 31 -7.26 -5.66 -9.71
C LYS A 31 -8.77 -5.50 -9.69
N MET A 32 -9.34 -5.12 -8.56
CA MET A 32 -10.78 -4.89 -8.41
C MET A 32 -11.27 -3.74 -9.30
N LEU A 33 -10.52 -2.63 -9.42
CA LEU A 33 -10.88 -1.51 -10.30
C LEU A 33 -10.91 -1.93 -11.78
N LEU A 34 -9.89 -2.67 -12.21
CA LEU A 34 -9.78 -3.18 -13.58
C LEU A 34 -10.86 -4.21 -13.90
N ASP A 35 -11.10 -5.16 -12.98
CA ASP A 35 -12.14 -6.18 -13.14
C ASP A 35 -13.54 -5.57 -13.23
N LYS A 36 -13.88 -4.63 -12.35
CA LYS A 36 -15.15 -3.90 -12.39
C LYS A 36 -15.35 -3.09 -13.68
N ALA A 37 -14.28 -2.70 -14.35
CA ALA A 37 -14.34 -2.06 -15.67
C ALA A 37 -14.39 -3.07 -16.81
N GLY A 38 -14.34 -4.38 -16.53
CA GLY A 38 -14.31 -5.41 -17.57
C GLY A 38 -12.99 -5.50 -18.31
N ALA A 39 -11.88 -5.05 -17.67
CA ALA A 39 -10.55 -5.15 -18.23
C ALA A 39 -9.89 -6.49 -17.85
N SER A 40 -9.23 -7.12 -18.82
CA SER A 40 -8.47 -8.36 -18.63
C SER A 40 -6.99 -8.04 -18.49
N ILE A 41 -6.43 -8.27 -17.30
CA ILE A 41 -5.02 -8.00 -16.99
C ILE A 41 -4.16 -9.05 -17.71
N ILE A 42 -3.12 -8.60 -18.42
CA ILE A 42 -2.12 -9.44 -19.08
C ILE A 42 -0.89 -9.54 -18.17
N THR A 43 -0.30 -8.41 -17.82
CA THR A 43 0.88 -8.33 -16.94
C THR A 43 0.71 -7.22 -15.94
N MET A 44 1.34 -7.36 -14.77
CA MET A 44 1.35 -6.35 -13.73
C MET A 44 2.69 -6.36 -13.00
N LYS A 45 3.27 -5.18 -12.81
CA LYS A 45 4.48 -5.04 -11.99
C LYS A 45 4.45 -3.77 -11.15
N LYS A 46 5.13 -3.81 -10.02
CA LYS A 46 5.58 -2.60 -9.33
C LYS A 46 6.73 -2.02 -10.15
N TRP A 47 6.51 -0.84 -10.75
CA TRP A 47 7.49 -0.23 -11.63
C TRP A 47 8.57 0.52 -10.86
N ASP A 48 8.18 1.38 -9.93
CA ASP A 48 9.11 2.17 -9.13
C ASP A 48 8.46 2.69 -7.84
N GLU A 49 9.29 3.03 -6.87
CA GLU A 49 8.92 3.73 -5.65
C GLU A 49 9.83 4.95 -5.50
N ARG A 50 9.30 6.14 -5.74
CA ARG A 50 10.13 7.34 -5.84
C ARG A 50 9.47 8.59 -5.27
N ARG A 51 10.32 9.60 -5.07
CA ARG A 51 9.85 10.95 -4.75
C ARG A 51 9.17 11.55 -5.98
N LEU A 52 8.01 12.18 -5.76
CA LEU A 52 7.26 12.87 -6.77
C LEU A 52 7.92 14.23 -7.09
N ALA A 53 7.82 14.70 -8.33
CA ALA A 53 8.34 16.00 -8.75
C ALA A 53 7.64 17.15 -8.02
N TYR A 54 6.36 16.96 -7.69
CA TYR A 54 5.54 17.85 -6.87
C TYR A 54 4.59 17.03 -6.00
N GLU A 55 4.10 17.66 -4.96
CA GLU A 55 3.19 17.01 -4.00
C GLU A 55 1.82 16.75 -4.64
N VAL A 56 1.31 15.53 -4.48
CA VAL A 56 -0.01 15.11 -4.95
C VAL A 56 -0.84 14.67 -3.75
N SER A 57 -1.96 15.34 -3.51
CA SER A 57 -2.87 15.04 -2.37
C SER A 57 -2.12 14.89 -1.03
N GLY A 58 -1.17 15.79 -0.75
CA GLY A 58 -0.35 15.76 0.46
C GLY A 58 0.80 14.73 0.46
N ASN A 59 0.98 13.98 -0.62
CA ASN A 59 2.00 12.94 -0.71
C ASN A 59 3.22 13.43 -1.50
N LYS A 60 4.42 13.31 -0.89
CA LYS A 60 5.71 13.66 -1.51
C LYS A 60 6.38 12.48 -2.20
N ARG A 61 5.95 11.27 -1.90
CA ARG A 61 6.45 10.01 -2.46
C ARG A 61 5.28 9.14 -2.88
N GLY A 62 5.52 8.27 -3.86
CA GLY A 62 4.52 7.33 -4.32
C GLY A 62 5.11 6.08 -4.95
N VAL A 63 4.24 5.11 -5.13
CA VAL A 63 4.53 3.82 -5.75
C VAL A 63 3.79 3.73 -7.06
N TYR A 64 4.52 3.40 -8.12
CA TYR A 64 3.97 3.23 -9.45
C TYR A 64 3.78 1.75 -9.78
N PHE A 65 2.58 1.42 -10.24
CA PHE A 65 2.28 0.13 -10.83
C PHE A 65 2.08 0.29 -12.33
N LEU A 66 2.72 -0.57 -13.10
CA LEU A 66 2.55 -0.68 -14.54
C LEU A 66 1.74 -1.93 -14.84
N VAL A 67 0.67 -1.77 -15.60
CA VAL A 67 -0.25 -2.85 -15.94
C VAL A 67 -0.54 -2.82 -17.44
N TYR A 68 -0.37 -3.95 -18.13
CA TYR A 68 -0.89 -4.15 -19.47
C TYR A 68 -2.19 -4.94 -19.38
N PHE A 69 -3.21 -4.46 -20.08
CA PHE A 69 -4.54 -5.07 -20.04
C PHE A 69 -5.29 -4.87 -21.34
N ASN A 70 -6.18 -5.81 -21.64
CA ASN A 70 -7.15 -5.69 -22.71
C ASN A 70 -8.47 -5.18 -22.16
N ALA A 71 -9.08 -4.22 -22.83
CA ALA A 71 -10.38 -3.70 -22.45
C ALA A 71 -11.16 -3.20 -23.67
N PRO A 72 -12.50 -3.23 -23.63
CA PRO A 72 -13.32 -2.53 -24.58
C PRO A 72 -13.05 -1.02 -24.52
N THR A 73 -12.91 -0.37 -25.67
CA THR A 73 -12.56 1.07 -25.71
C THR A 73 -13.53 1.94 -24.93
N GLN A 74 -14.81 1.54 -24.88
CA GLN A 74 -15.89 2.29 -24.23
C GLN A 74 -15.73 2.34 -22.70
N VAL A 75 -15.10 1.33 -22.07
CA VAL A 75 -14.99 1.24 -20.62
C VAL A 75 -13.82 2.04 -20.04
N ILE A 76 -12.92 2.54 -20.89
CA ILE A 76 -11.73 3.30 -20.44
C ILE A 76 -12.15 4.57 -19.68
N SER A 77 -13.14 5.30 -20.18
CA SER A 77 -13.65 6.50 -19.49
C SER A 77 -14.31 6.18 -18.14
N ASP A 78 -14.96 5.01 -18.03
CA ASP A 78 -15.54 4.58 -16.76
C ASP A 78 -14.45 4.12 -15.78
N LEU A 79 -13.41 3.47 -16.28
CA LEU A 79 -12.21 3.12 -15.49
C LEU A 79 -11.55 4.39 -14.95
N GLU A 80 -11.32 5.40 -15.78
CA GLU A 80 -10.76 6.69 -15.36
C GLU A 80 -11.60 7.35 -14.28
N ARG A 81 -12.91 7.38 -14.47
CA ARG A 81 -13.83 7.94 -13.47
C ARG A 81 -13.75 7.21 -12.14
N ARG A 82 -13.73 5.88 -12.13
CA ARG A 82 -13.62 5.05 -10.92
C ARG A 82 -12.30 5.25 -10.21
N CYS A 83 -11.21 5.32 -10.96
CA CYS A 83 -9.89 5.60 -10.41
C CYS A 83 -9.81 6.98 -9.78
N ASN A 84 -10.38 8.01 -10.41
CA ASN A 84 -10.42 9.36 -9.88
C ASN A 84 -11.33 9.50 -8.63
N GLN A 85 -12.29 8.60 -8.45
CA GLN A 85 -13.15 8.52 -7.27
C GLN A 85 -12.53 7.70 -6.14
N SER A 86 -11.45 6.96 -6.41
CA SER A 86 -10.76 6.15 -5.40
C SER A 86 -9.89 7.03 -4.51
N GLU A 87 -10.06 6.91 -3.21
CA GLU A 87 -9.24 7.61 -2.23
C GLU A 87 -7.85 6.96 -2.04
N GLU A 88 -7.72 5.69 -2.44
CA GLU A 88 -6.46 4.94 -2.33
C GLU A 88 -5.48 5.23 -3.47
N LEU A 89 -5.99 5.70 -4.61
CA LEU A 89 -5.21 5.98 -5.81
C LEU A 89 -4.98 7.48 -5.97
N LEU A 90 -3.73 7.89 -6.13
CA LEU A 90 -3.40 9.31 -6.31
C LEU A 90 -3.64 9.77 -7.75
N ARG A 91 -3.18 8.99 -8.73
CA ARG A 91 -3.31 9.28 -10.16
C ARG A 91 -3.28 8.01 -10.99
N MET A 92 -3.83 8.12 -12.18
CA MET A 92 -3.67 7.11 -13.21
C MET A 92 -3.43 7.76 -14.57
N MET A 93 -2.82 6.99 -15.46
CA MET A 93 -2.67 7.32 -16.87
C MET A 93 -2.85 6.03 -17.68
N VAL A 94 -3.70 6.08 -18.69
CA VAL A 94 -3.91 4.95 -19.61
C VAL A 94 -3.60 5.39 -21.02
N THR A 95 -2.80 4.60 -21.72
CA THR A 95 -2.42 4.81 -23.10
C THR A 95 -2.66 3.56 -23.93
N LYS A 96 -2.88 3.72 -25.23
CA LYS A 96 -2.99 2.59 -26.16
C LYS A 96 -1.61 1.97 -26.36
N ALA A 97 -1.55 0.65 -26.25
CA ALA A 97 -0.31 -0.11 -26.36
C ALA A 97 -0.29 -1.07 -27.58
N GLU A 98 -1.22 -0.90 -28.53
CA GLU A 98 -1.35 -1.77 -29.71
C GLU A 98 -0.09 -1.81 -30.60
N HIS A 99 0.77 -0.79 -30.47
CA HIS A 99 2.03 -0.70 -31.21
C HIS A 99 3.18 -1.49 -30.56
N LEU A 100 3.00 -2.00 -29.35
CA LEU A 100 4.02 -2.75 -28.63
C LEU A 100 4.00 -4.23 -29.03
N PRO A 101 5.17 -4.83 -29.34
CA PRO A 101 5.26 -6.25 -29.55
C PRO A 101 4.99 -7.03 -28.27
N GLN A 102 4.37 -8.19 -28.38
CA GLN A 102 4.02 -9.04 -27.24
C GLN A 102 5.24 -9.40 -26.40
N GLU A 103 6.40 -9.58 -27.01
CA GLU A 103 7.67 -9.89 -26.32
C GLU A 103 8.06 -8.82 -25.29
N LEU A 104 7.80 -7.53 -25.58
CA LEU A 104 8.07 -6.44 -24.64
C LEU A 104 7.05 -6.42 -23.49
N ILE A 105 5.83 -6.81 -23.75
CA ILE A 105 4.78 -6.90 -22.71
C ILE A 105 5.12 -8.04 -21.75
N ASP A 106 5.49 -9.20 -22.28
CA ASP A 106 5.88 -10.37 -21.49
C ASP A 106 7.18 -10.12 -20.71
N ALA A 107 8.15 -9.40 -21.29
CA ALA A 107 9.37 -8.97 -20.60
C ALA A 107 9.10 -7.97 -19.45
N ASN A 108 7.98 -7.30 -19.48
CA ASN A 108 7.51 -6.40 -18.44
C ASN A 108 6.64 -7.10 -17.37
N ASP A 109 6.48 -8.42 -17.43
CA ASP A 109 5.78 -9.16 -16.37
C ASP A 109 6.65 -9.23 -15.10
N GLY A 110 6.24 -8.52 -14.10
CA GLY A 110 6.85 -8.51 -12.76
C GLY A 110 5.93 -9.12 -11.70
N SER A 111 4.98 -9.94 -12.11
CA SER A 111 4.00 -10.55 -11.19
C SER A 111 4.65 -11.46 -10.15
N ALA A 112 5.70 -12.20 -10.54
CA ALA A 112 6.47 -13.07 -9.65
C ALA A 112 7.30 -12.25 -8.63
N ASP A 113 7.96 -11.19 -9.09
CA ASP A 113 8.74 -10.29 -8.25
C ASP A 113 7.84 -9.55 -7.25
N LEU A 114 6.69 -9.08 -7.73
CA LEU A 114 5.68 -8.44 -6.91
C LEU A 114 5.13 -9.38 -5.84
N ALA A 115 4.84 -10.64 -6.18
CA ALA A 115 4.39 -11.64 -5.21
C ALA A 115 5.46 -11.97 -4.16
N THR A 116 6.72 -11.99 -4.55
CA THR A 116 7.85 -12.19 -3.64
C THR A 116 8.03 -11.01 -2.70
N GLU A 117 7.94 -9.78 -3.22
CA GLU A 117 8.02 -8.56 -2.41
C GLU A 117 6.87 -8.46 -1.39
N ILE A 118 5.66 -8.84 -1.79
CA ILE A 118 4.50 -8.89 -0.89
C ILE A 118 4.76 -9.85 0.28
N LYS A 119 5.19 -11.08 0.00
CA LYS A 119 5.49 -12.09 1.03
C LYS A 119 6.60 -11.63 1.97
N LEU A 120 7.65 -11.00 1.44
CA LEU A 120 8.76 -10.50 2.23
C LEU A 120 8.31 -9.38 3.18
N ARG A 121 7.47 -8.46 2.72
CA ARG A 121 6.94 -7.37 3.56
C ARG A 121 5.96 -7.87 4.62
N GLU A 122 5.13 -8.85 4.29
CA GLU A 122 4.24 -9.50 5.25
C GLU A 122 5.02 -10.18 6.37
N SER A 123 6.09 -10.91 6.07
CA SER A 123 6.94 -11.55 7.08
C SER A 123 7.61 -10.53 7.99
N GLN A 124 8.14 -9.44 7.46
CA GLN A 124 8.75 -8.36 8.23
C GLN A 124 7.75 -7.65 9.16
N SER A 125 6.50 -7.50 8.74
CA SER A 125 5.45 -6.88 9.57
C SER A 125 5.08 -7.77 10.77
N VAL A 126 5.11 -9.08 10.61
CA VAL A 126 4.84 -10.06 11.69
C VAL A 126 5.98 -10.07 12.72
N GLU A 127 7.24 -10.04 12.27
CA GLU A 127 8.42 -10.01 13.16
C GLU A 127 8.46 -8.71 13.98
N GLY A 128 8.24 -7.55 13.36
CA GLY A 128 8.19 -6.27 14.05
C GLY A 128 7.07 -6.13 15.08
N THR A 129 5.98 -6.88 14.93
CA THR A 129 4.88 -6.90 15.90
C THR A 129 5.21 -7.80 17.09
N SER A 130 5.92 -8.91 16.89
CA SER A 130 6.33 -9.82 17.96
C SER A 130 7.40 -9.21 18.86
N GLU A 131 8.36 -8.45 18.31
CA GLU A 131 9.37 -7.73 19.09
C GLU A 131 8.77 -6.59 19.94
N LYS A 132 7.80 -5.85 19.41
CA LYS A 132 7.09 -4.83 20.18
C LYS A 132 6.25 -5.42 21.31
N ALA A 133 5.57 -6.54 21.09
CA ALA A 133 4.83 -7.22 22.13
C ALA A 133 5.74 -7.76 23.24
N ALA A 134 6.91 -8.30 22.90
CA ALA A 134 7.91 -8.77 23.85
C ALA A 134 8.56 -7.62 24.65
N ALA A 135 8.74 -6.44 24.05
CA ALA A 135 9.28 -5.27 24.71
C ALA A 135 8.28 -4.63 25.71
N ILE A 136 6.98 -4.67 25.38
CA ILE A 136 5.91 -4.16 26.28
C ILE A 136 5.77 -5.10 27.50
N SER A 137 5.80 -6.41 27.30
CA SER A 137 5.72 -7.40 28.38
C SER A 137 6.90 -7.30 29.36
N ARG A 138 8.12 -6.96 28.89
CA ARG A 138 9.29 -6.76 29.76
C ARG A 138 9.23 -5.46 30.59
N LYS A 139 8.48 -4.47 30.12
CA LYS A 139 8.34 -3.20 30.83
C LYS A 139 7.31 -3.27 31.96
N GLU A 140 6.30 -4.11 31.83
CA GLU A 140 5.30 -4.33 32.88
C GLU A 140 5.84 -5.15 34.05
N ASP A 141 6.83 -6.03 33.83
CA ASP A 141 7.48 -6.83 34.88
C ASP A 141 8.54 -6.04 35.70
N GLU A 142 9.02 -4.92 35.19
CA GLU A 142 10.02 -4.07 35.88
C GLU A 142 9.37 -3.04 36.79
N ASP A 143 8.15 -2.56 36.51
CA ASP A 143 7.40 -1.61 37.32
C ASP A 143 6.70 -2.27 38.53
N ALA A 144 6.58 -3.60 38.56
CA ALA A 144 5.95 -4.33 39.70
C ALA A 144 6.89 -4.61 40.88
N LYS A 145 8.16 -4.20 40.82
CA LYS A 145 9.19 -4.56 41.84
C LYS A 145 9.77 -3.41 42.63
N THR A 146 9.13 -2.24 42.67
CA THR A 146 9.62 -1.13 43.49
C THR A 146 8.48 -0.54 44.30
N THR A 147 8.14 -1.20 45.41
CA THR A 147 7.55 -0.57 46.57
C THR A 147 8.57 -0.62 47.69
N PRO A 148 9.04 0.51 48.22
CA PRO A 148 9.66 0.53 49.52
C PRO A 148 8.60 0.81 50.57
N SER A 149 8.61 -0.07 51.56
CA SER A 149 7.96 0.00 52.84
C SER A 149 8.24 1.32 53.58
N GLU A 150 7.19 1.82 54.10
CA GLU A 150 6.96 2.41 55.40
C GLU A 150 8.13 2.50 56.39
N GLU A 151 8.38 3.67 56.94
CA GLU A 151 8.74 3.80 58.33
C GLU A 151 8.08 5.05 58.94
N VAL A 152 7.22 4.73 59.91
CA VAL A 152 6.56 5.62 60.86
C VAL A 152 7.58 6.04 61.92
N SER A 153 7.60 7.31 62.30
CA SER A 153 7.92 7.74 63.70
C SER A 153 7.51 9.21 63.86
N GLU A 154 6.40 9.37 64.55
CA GLU A 154 6.27 9.99 65.89
C GLU A 154 6.55 11.49 65.97
N GLU A 155 5.44 12.12 66.27
CA GLU A 155 5.29 13.39 66.97
C GLU A 155 6.13 13.46 68.25
N PRO A 156 6.47 14.63 68.84
CA PRO A 156 5.43 15.33 69.66
C PRO A 156 5.45 16.89 69.62
N ALA A 157 4.35 17.38 70.11
CA ALA A 157 4.00 18.75 70.41
C ALA A 157 4.91 19.47 71.42
N GLU A 158 4.93 20.76 71.40
CA GLU A 158 4.77 21.77 72.51
C GLU A 158 5.00 23.16 71.88
N GLU A 159 4.08 24.01 72.01
CA GLU A 159 3.52 24.88 73.05
C GLU A 159 4.18 26.28 73.07
N THR A 160 3.29 27.26 73.17
CA THR A 160 3.44 28.63 73.73
C THR A 160 4.17 29.67 72.82
N ALA A 161 3.59 30.77 72.52
CA ALA A 161 2.99 31.87 73.21
C ALA A 161 2.36 32.84 72.21
#